data_a5fc6fbb5237cf3365f57634b28b43ad
#
_entry.id   a5fc6fbb5237cf3365f57634b28b43ad
#
_cell.length_a   1.000
_cell.length_b   1.000
_cell.length_c   1.000
_cell.angle_alpha   90.00
_cell.angle_beta   90.00
_cell.angle_gamma   90.00
#
_symmetry.space_group_name_H-M   'P 1'
#
loop_
_entity.id
_entity.type
_entity.pdbx_description
1 polymer ?
#
loop_
_entity_poly.entity_id
_entity_poly.type
_entity_poly.pdbx_seq_one_letter_code
_entity_poly.pdbx_strand_id
1 'polypeptide(L)'
;VYFLRDRRYNMLRLQTADNCLMCGRCAEKCPVNIDLNTLRVNSRDKMRNVPDERRYGYFKGLDRSAGEGKVGYFAGCMTLLTPRTMSAMATIFDAAGEEVWWADREGGVCCGRPLKLAGETDSAHKMMRYNEELFRKHGITTLVTSCPICLKVFREDYSLPGIEVLHHSEYILRLIRAGRLALEHGATRFTYHDPCELGRGSGIYDEPRAVIEAVGELLEPASTRENALCCGSSVANTAISDGQQVRIAQSVAAELDATGADVIVTACPLCKKALGRGTKGEIRDLAEIVVSAIK
;
A
#
# COMPACT_ATOMS: atom_id res chain seq x y z
N VAL A 1 12.66 33.05 -0.43
CA VAL A 1 13.53 32.92 0.77
C VAL A 1 12.98 33.75 1.94
N TYR A 2 12.40 34.95 1.72
CA TYR A 2 11.82 35.80 2.77
C TYR A 2 10.63 35.17 3.51
N PHE A 3 9.79 34.46 2.83
CA PHE A 3 8.58 33.81 3.39
C PHE A 3 8.86 32.69 4.40
N LEU A 4 10.06 32.13 4.43
CA LEU A 4 10.42 31.01 5.31
C LEU A 4 10.76 31.42 6.74
N ARG A 5 10.87 32.71 7.02
CA ARG A 5 11.21 33.27 8.36
C ARG A 5 10.02 33.77 9.18
N ASP A 6 8.83 33.90 8.54
CA ASP A 6 7.61 34.32 9.23
C ASP A 6 7.00 33.19 10.05
N ARG A 7 6.77 33.41 11.35
CA ARG A 7 6.12 32.45 12.27
C ARG A 7 4.75 32.02 11.77
N ARG A 8 3.96 32.91 11.18
CA ARG A 8 2.65 32.59 10.62
C ARG A 8 2.77 31.65 9.43
N TYR A 9 3.76 31.85 8.58
CA TYR A 9 4.04 30.97 7.45
C TYR A 9 4.49 29.58 7.88
N ASN A 10 5.31 29.51 8.93
CA ASN A 10 5.73 28.24 9.50
C ASN A 10 4.58 27.46 10.12
N MET A 11 3.62 28.12 10.79
CA MET A 11 2.42 27.47 11.33
C MET A 11 1.50 26.95 10.23
N LEU A 12 1.23 27.74 9.18
CA LEU A 12 0.44 27.32 8.02
C LEU A 12 1.10 26.15 7.29
N ARG A 13 2.43 26.17 7.15
CA ARG A 13 3.20 25.09 6.53
C ARG A 13 3.07 23.79 7.32
N LEU A 14 3.13 23.86 8.65
CA LEU A 14 2.98 22.70 9.51
C LEU A 14 1.57 22.15 9.45
N GLN A 15 0.55 22.99 9.58
CA GLN A 15 -0.86 22.57 9.45
C GLN A 15 -1.12 21.90 8.10
N THR A 16 -0.58 22.45 7.01
CA THR A 16 -0.70 21.85 5.67
C THR A 16 0.02 20.52 5.59
N ALA A 17 1.22 20.39 6.21
CA ALA A 17 1.96 19.13 6.23
C ALA A 17 1.21 18.06 7.04
N ASP A 18 0.67 18.42 8.20
CA ASP A 18 -0.02 17.48 9.09
C ASP A 18 -1.38 17.05 8.51
N ASN A 19 -2.11 17.94 7.83
CA ASN A 19 -3.38 17.62 7.17
C ASN A 19 -3.22 16.94 5.81
N CYS A 20 -2.00 16.65 5.38
CA CYS A 20 -1.74 16.05 4.07
C CYS A 20 -1.89 14.53 4.10
N LEU A 21 -2.67 13.98 3.16
CA LEU A 21 -2.81 12.53 2.93
C LEU A 21 -1.56 11.89 2.30
N MET A 22 -0.59 12.68 1.87
CA MET A 22 0.61 12.20 1.16
C MET A 22 0.31 11.41 -0.13
N CYS A 23 -0.83 11.66 -0.76
CA CYS A 23 -1.32 10.91 -1.93
C CYS A 23 -0.63 11.28 -3.26
N GLY A 24 0.25 12.26 -3.29
CA GLY A 24 1.04 12.65 -4.46
C GLY A 24 0.31 13.41 -5.57
N ARG A 25 -1.03 13.54 -5.53
CA ARG A 25 -1.80 14.15 -6.62
C ARG A 25 -1.37 15.59 -6.97
N CYS A 26 -0.99 16.37 -5.98
CA CYS A 26 -0.50 17.73 -6.20
C CYS A 26 0.92 17.78 -6.79
N ALA A 27 1.77 16.80 -6.48
CA ALA A 27 3.09 16.65 -7.10
C ALA A 27 2.95 16.24 -8.57
N GLU A 28 2.06 15.28 -8.86
CA GLU A 28 1.74 14.85 -10.23
C GLU A 28 1.26 15.98 -11.14
N LYS A 29 0.48 16.93 -10.61
CA LYS A 29 -0.03 18.09 -11.34
C LYS A 29 0.86 19.31 -11.24
N CYS A 30 2.05 19.21 -10.65
CA CYS A 30 2.95 20.34 -10.49
C CYS A 30 3.68 20.66 -11.81
N PRO A 31 3.45 21.83 -12.42
CA PRO A 31 4.06 22.17 -13.72
C PRO A 31 5.58 22.33 -13.66
N VAL A 32 6.15 22.45 -12.46
CA VAL A 32 7.59 22.62 -12.22
C VAL A 32 8.18 21.41 -11.48
N ASN A 33 7.45 20.31 -11.41
CA ASN A 33 7.88 19.00 -10.89
C ASN A 33 8.50 19.05 -9.48
N ILE A 34 7.88 19.79 -8.56
CA ILE A 34 8.33 19.85 -7.17
C ILE A 34 7.83 18.64 -6.41
N ASP A 35 8.72 17.90 -5.76
CA ASP A 35 8.35 16.82 -4.82
C ASP A 35 7.77 17.41 -3.51
N LEU A 36 6.48 17.68 -3.55
CA LEU A 36 5.74 18.23 -2.41
C LEU A 36 5.62 17.23 -1.25
N ASN A 37 5.72 15.92 -1.52
CA ASN A 37 5.64 14.90 -0.47
C ASN A 37 6.90 14.91 0.39
N THR A 38 8.08 14.91 -0.22
CA THR A 38 9.36 15.04 0.50
C THR A 38 9.44 16.34 1.27
N LEU A 39 8.99 17.47 0.71
CA LEU A 39 8.94 18.74 1.43
C LEU A 39 8.06 18.67 2.69
N ARG A 40 6.95 17.97 2.65
CA ARG A 40 6.04 17.78 3.79
C ARG A 40 6.64 16.86 4.86
N VAL A 41 7.26 15.75 4.48
CA VAL A 41 7.99 14.85 5.40
C VAL A 41 9.09 15.64 6.13
N ASN A 42 9.94 16.35 5.39
CA ASN A 42 11.00 17.17 5.97
C ASN A 42 10.45 18.29 6.87
N SER A 43 9.23 18.77 6.62
CA SER A 43 8.58 19.75 7.48
C SER A 43 8.13 19.13 8.80
N ARG A 44 7.62 17.91 8.77
CA ARG A 44 7.23 17.15 9.96
C ARG A 44 8.45 16.83 10.82
N ASP A 45 9.53 16.33 10.21
CA ASP A 45 10.78 15.96 10.88
C ASP A 45 11.40 17.16 11.64
N LYS A 46 11.51 18.32 11.00
CA LYS A 46 12.12 19.52 11.59
C LYS A 46 11.34 20.15 12.75
N MET A 47 10.07 19.85 12.91
CA MET A 47 9.18 20.54 13.85
C MET A 47 8.71 19.65 15.01
N ARG A 48 9.08 18.38 15.03
CA ARG A 48 8.79 17.48 16.15
C ARG A 48 9.94 17.49 17.15
N ASN A 49 9.63 17.86 18.39
CA ASN A 49 10.53 17.72 19.51
C ASN A 49 10.51 16.27 20.00
N VAL A 50 11.56 15.53 19.71
CA VAL A 50 11.87 14.20 20.23
C VAL A 50 10.83 13.09 19.91
N PRO A 51 11.26 12.01 19.23
CA PRO A 51 10.42 10.85 18.96
C PRO A 51 9.93 10.21 20.26
N ASP A 52 8.61 9.99 20.40
CA ASP A 52 8.09 9.13 21.45
C ASP A 52 8.30 7.66 21.03
N GLU A 53 9.47 7.12 21.36
CA GLU A 53 9.81 5.71 21.08
C GLU A 53 8.80 4.71 21.64
N ARG A 54 7.99 5.09 22.64
CA ARG A 54 6.96 4.25 23.25
C ARG A 54 5.79 3.99 22.28
N ARG A 55 5.50 4.93 21.39
CA ARG A 55 4.42 4.78 20.38
C ARG A 55 4.68 3.63 19.40
N TYR A 56 5.93 3.27 19.19
CA TYR A 56 6.36 2.29 18.19
C TYR A 56 7.11 1.10 18.79
N GLY A 57 7.17 1.01 20.12
CA GLY A 57 7.92 -0.03 20.83
C GLY A 57 7.40 -1.45 20.57
N TYR A 58 6.14 -1.60 20.19
CA TYR A 58 5.53 -2.89 19.88
C TYR A 58 6.03 -3.52 18.56
N PHE A 59 6.78 -2.78 17.74
CA PHE A 59 7.43 -3.32 16.54
C PHE A 59 8.84 -3.87 16.79
N LYS A 60 9.39 -3.70 18.00
CA LYS A 60 10.79 -4.07 18.28
C LYS A 60 10.97 -5.58 18.41
N GLY A 61 11.86 -6.11 17.57
CA GLY A 61 12.71 -7.26 17.90
C GLY A 61 12.07 -8.64 18.01
N LEU A 62 10.86 -8.86 17.52
CA LEU A 62 10.26 -10.20 17.50
C LEU A 62 10.31 -10.75 16.07
N ASP A 63 11.09 -11.81 15.89
CA ASP A 63 11.00 -12.63 14.68
C ASP A 63 9.62 -13.30 14.67
N ARG A 64 8.77 -12.93 13.72
CA ARG A 64 7.40 -13.44 13.56
C ARG A 64 7.26 -14.17 12.23
N SER A 65 8.39 -14.56 11.68
CA SER A 65 8.46 -15.27 10.42
C SER A 65 8.15 -16.74 10.57
N ALA A 66 7.70 -17.36 9.48
CA ALA A 66 7.46 -18.79 9.38
C ALA A 66 7.61 -19.26 7.94
N GLY A 67 7.86 -20.56 7.75
CA GLY A 67 8.05 -21.18 6.44
C GLY A 67 9.48 -21.00 5.92
N GLU A 68 9.71 -21.55 4.75
CA GLU A 68 10.98 -21.51 4.02
C GLU A 68 10.71 -21.21 2.55
N GLY A 69 11.70 -20.75 1.83
CA GLY A 69 11.59 -20.46 0.39
C GLY A 69 12.46 -19.29 -0.05
N LYS A 70 12.59 -19.16 -1.36
CA LYS A 70 13.26 -18.00 -1.99
C LYS A 70 12.32 -16.83 -2.23
N VAL A 71 11.02 -17.07 -2.20
CA VAL A 71 9.98 -16.06 -2.21
C VAL A 71 9.65 -15.71 -0.77
N GLY A 72 9.88 -14.46 -0.40
CA GLY A 72 9.45 -13.89 0.87
C GLY A 72 8.13 -13.14 0.72
N TYR A 73 7.17 -13.37 1.59
CA TYR A 73 5.95 -12.57 1.64
C TYR A 73 5.92 -11.70 2.90
N PHE A 74 5.83 -10.41 2.67
CA PHE A 74 5.66 -9.41 3.72
C PHE A 74 4.24 -8.82 3.60
N ALA A 75 3.30 -9.35 4.38
CA ALA A 75 1.92 -8.86 4.36
C ALA A 75 1.82 -7.40 4.82
N GLY A 76 2.59 -7.05 5.84
CA GLY A 76 2.61 -5.73 6.44
C GLY A 76 1.47 -5.50 7.45
N CYS A 77 1.69 -4.59 8.38
CA CYS A 77 0.79 -4.36 9.52
C CYS A 77 -0.66 -4.01 9.12
N MET A 78 -0.86 -3.37 7.96
CA MET A 78 -2.20 -3.00 7.49
C MET A 78 -2.96 -4.20 6.89
N THR A 79 -2.27 -5.19 6.34
CA THR A 79 -2.89 -6.40 5.77
C THR A 79 -3.48 -7.29 6.86
N LEU A 80 -2.95 -7.22 8.09
CA LEU A 80 -3.57 -7.89 9.25
C LEU A 80 -4.98 -7.40 9.57
N LEU A 81 -5.31 -6.17 9.16
CA LEU A 81 -6.67 -5.61 9.29
C LEU A 81 -7.60 -6.07 8.15
N THR A 82 -7.06 -6.77 7.16
CA THR A 82 -7.78 -7.37 6.03
C THR A 82 -7.39 -8.84 5.88
N PRO A 83 -7.75 -9.71 6.85
CA PRO A 83 -7.26 -11.09 6.92
C PRO A 83 -7.60 -11.93 5.68
N ARG A 84 -8.69 -11.59 4.98
CA ARG A 84 -9.05 -12.25 3.71
C ARG A 84 -7.98 -12.08 2.63
N THR A 85 -7.31 -10.91 2.57
CA THR A 85 -6.19 -10.67 1.63
C THR A 85 -5.02 -11.61 1.93
N MET A 86 -4.68 -11.79 3.24
CA MET A 86 -3.63 -12.73 3.63
C MET A 86 -3.98 -14.18 3.27
N SER A 87 -5.22 -14.61 3.58
CA SER A 87 -5.68 -15.95 3.24
C SER A 87 -5.70 -16.17 1.73
N ALA A 88 -6.12 -15.17 0.95
CA ALA A 88 -6.11 -15.23 -0.50
C ALA A 88 -4.67 -15.39 -1.04
N MET A 89 -3.71 -14.64 -0.53
CA MET A 89 -2.32 -14.80 -0.94
C MET A 89 -1.76 -16.18 -0.60
N ALA A 90 -2.11 -16.76 0.57
CA ALA A 90 -1.74 -18.12 0.90
C ALA A 90 -2.30 -19.14 -0.12
N THR A 91 -3.58 -19.04 -0.44
CA THR A 91 -4.21 -19.90 -1.46
C THR A 91 -3.55 -19.74 -2.83
N ILE A 92 -3.19 -18.51 -3.23
CA ILE A 92 -2.50 -18.26 -4.52
C ILE A 92 -1.12 -18.91 -4.53
N PHE A 93 -0.35 -18.78 -3.46
CA PHE A 93 0.96 -19.41 -3.37
C PHE A 93 0.85 -20.94 -3.41
N ASP A 94 -0.08 -21.52 -2.66
CA ASP A 94 -0.34 -22.96 -2.64
C ASP A 94 -0.75 -23.47 -4.03
N ALA A 95 -1.69 -22.78 -4.70
CA ALA A 95 -2.15 -23.14 -6.04
C ALA A 95 -1.04 -23.05 -7.10
N ALA A 96 -0.11 -22.10 -6.93
CA ALA A 96 1.05 -21.94 -7.79
C ALA A 96 2.22 -22.89 -7.43
N GLY A 97 2.13 -23.68 -6.36
CA GLY A 97 3.21 -24.54 -5.86
C GLY A 97 4.43 -23.75 -5.39
N GLU A 98 4.23 -22.57 -4.77
CA GLU A 98 5.30 -21.73 -4.24
C GLU A 98 5.61 -22.07 -2.79
N GLU A 99 6.88 -22.34 -2.51
CA GLU A 99 7.41 -22.35 -1.14
C GLU A 99 7.72 -20.92 -0.71
N VAL A 100 7.03 -20.46 0.35
CA VAL A 100 7.07 -19.05 0.77
C VAL A 100 7.52 -18.94 2.21
N TRP A 101 8.54 -18.12 2.42
CA TRP A 101 8.88 -17.60 3.73
C TRP A 101 7.99 -16.37 4.03
N TRP A 102 7.30 -16.41 5.17
CA TRP A 102 6.41 -15.34 5.61
C TRP A 102 7.09 -14.49 6.68
N ALA A 103 7.28 -13.21 6.42
CA ALA A 103 7.94 -12.29 7.35
C ALA A 103 7.13 -12.03 8.63
N ASP A 104 5.79 -12.13 8.54
CA ASP A 104 4.84 -11.67 9.56
C ASP A 104 3.68 -12.67 9.77
N ARG A 105 3.93 -13.97 9.61
CA ARG A 105 2.93 -15.04 9.78
C ARG A 105 2.35 -15.08 11.18
N GLU A 106 3.18 -14.87 12.20
CA GLU A 106 2.83 -14.96 13.63
C GLU A 106 2.52 -13.58 14.24
N GLY A 107 2.40 -12.56 13.45
CA GLY A 107 2.03 -11.22 13.88
C GLY A 107 2.64 -10.11 13.04
N GLY A 108 2.13 -8.91 13.22
CA GLY A 108 2.49 -7.77 12.39
C GLY A 108 3.94 -7.34 12.49
N VAL A 109 4.55 -7.13 11.35
CA VAL A 109 5.84 -6.45 11.19
C VAL A 109 5.62 -5.17 10.42
N CYS A 110 6.38 -4.11 10.73
CA CYS A 110 6.26 -2.82 10.07
C CYS A 110 7.41 -2.57 9.10
N CYS A 111 7.09 -2.04 7.93
CA CYS A 111 8.09 -1.61 6.95
C CYS A 111 8.81 -0.30 7.32
N GLY A 112 8.43 0.40 8.39
CA GLY A 112 9.01 1.68 8.79
C GLY A 112 8.41 2.92 8.10
N ARG A 113 7.63 2.76 7.03
CA ARG A 113 7.05 3.90 6.29
C ARG A 113 6.19 4.83 7.15
N PRO A 114 5.31 4.37 8.05
CA PRO A 114 4.55 5.24 8.92
C PRO A 114 5.43 6.14 9.79
N LEU A 115 6.54 5.61 10.28
CA LEU A 115 7.54 6.36 11.05
C LEU A 115 8.17 7.47 10.20
N LYS A 116 8.64 7.12 9.00
CA LYS A 116 9.20 8.09 8.05
C LYS A 116 8.21 9.21 7.72
N LEU A 117 6.96 8.85 7.39
CA LEU A 117 5.90 9.84 7.09
C LEU A 117 5.52 10.70 8.30
N ALA A 118 5.71 10.19 9.51
CA ALA A 118 5.51 10.93 10.74
C ALA A 118 6.67 11.87 11.09
N GLY A 119 7.82 11.78 10.40
CA GLY A 119 9.05 12.52 10.70
C GLY A 119 9.93 11.83 11.73
N GLU A 120 9.70 10.53 12.03
CA GLU A 120 10.46 9.70 12.97
C GLU A 120 11.58 8.95 12.23
N THR A 121 12.48 9.70 11.58
CA THR A 121 13.43 9.15 10.59
C THR A 121 14.39 8.13 11.20
N ASP A 122 14.92 8.38 12.41
CA ASP A 122 15.84 7.45 13.07
C ASP A 122 15.18 6.13 13.45
N SER A 123 13.96 6.20 13.97
CA SER A 123 13.16 5.02 14.30
C SER A 123 12.80 4.22 13.05
N ALA A 124 12.49 4.90 11.95
CA ALA A 124 12.26 4.28 10.64
C ALA A 124 13.51 3.52 10.16
N HIS A 125 14.69 4.14 10.19
CA HIS A 125 15.94 3.50 9.78
C HIS A 125 16.32 2.30 10.64
N LYS A 126 16.08 2.35 11.96
CA LYS A 126 16.30 1.18 12.84
C LYS A 126 15.41 0.00 12.44
N MET A 127 14.14 0.28 12.13
CA MET A 127 13.18 -0.73 11.67
C MET A 127 13.59 -1.33 10.33
N MET A 128 14.01 -0.49 9.39
CA MET A 128 14.46 -0.91 8.06
C MET A 128 15.66 -1.84 8.16
N ARG A 129 16.69 -1.48 8.92
CA ARG A 129 17.87 -2.34 9.13
C ARG A 129 17.51 -3.69 9.74
N TYR A 130 16.62 -3.73 10.71
CA TYR A 130 16.14 -5.00 11.28
C TYR A 130 15.50 -5.90 10.21
N ASN A 131 14.63 -5.35 9.38
CA ASN A 131 13.99 -6.12 8.31
C ASN A 131 15.00 -6.57 7.23
N GLU A 132 15.97 -5.73 6.87
CA GLU A 132 17.05 -6.07 5.93
C GLU A 132 17.87 -7.26 6.43
N GLU A 133 18.23 -7.27 7.72
CA GLU A 133 18.94 -8.38 8.35
C GLU A 133 18.09 -9.65 8.33
N LEU A 134 16.78 -9.54 8.61
CA LEU A 134 15.86 -10.67 8.58
C LEU A 134 15.75 -11.26 7.18
N PHE A 135 15.57 -10.43 6.14
CA PHE A 135 15.49 -10.89 4.75
C PHE A 135 16.79 -11.58 4.29
N ARG A 136 17.94 -11.04 4.68
CA ARG A 136 19.25 -11.63 4.38
C ARG A 136 19.46 -12.97 5.10
N LYS A 137 19.05 -13.05 6.37
CA LYS A 137 19.13 -14.29 7.18
C LYS A 137 18.37 -15.44 6.51
N HIS A 138 17.20 -15.16 5.94
CA HIS A 138 16.37 -16.18 5.28
C HIS A 138 16.73 -16.40 3.80
N GLY A 139 17.65 -15.61 3.25
CA GLY A 139 18.21 -15.81 1.91
C GLY A 139 17.14 -15.72 0.80
N ILE A 140 16.13 -14.88 0.98
CA ILE A 140 15.10 -14.65 -0.03
C ILE A 140 15.69 -13.91 -1.24
N THR A 141 15.16 -14.17 -2.42
CA THR A 141 15.55 -13.50 -3.67
C THR A 141 14.42 -12.67 -4.27
N THR A 142 13.20 -12.95 -3.87
CA THR A 142 12.00 -12.18 -4.26
C THR A 142 11.21 -11.82 -3.01
N LEU A 143 10.90 -10.54 -2.83
CA LEU A 143 10.07 -10.03 -1.74
C LEU A 143 8.73 -9.55 -2.30
N VAL A 144 7.64 -10.22 -1.93
CA VAL A 144 6.28 -9.87 -2.34
C VAL A 144 5.56 -9.17 -1.20
N THR A 145 4.83 -8.10 -1.48
CA THR A 145 3.98 -7.43 -0.49
C THR A 145 2.61 -7.08 -1.07
N SER A 146 1.55 -7.18 -0.26
CA SER A 146 0.21 -6.73 -0.63
C SER A 146 -0.06 -5.25 -0.29
N CYS A 147 0.92 -4.55 0.27
CA CYS A 147 0.76 -3.16 0.67
C CYS A 147 1.61 -2.23 -0.20
N PRO A 148 0.99 -1.34 -1.02
CA PRO A 148 1.73 -0.39 -1.85
C PRO A 148 2.66 0.54 -1.05
N ILE A 149 2.28 0.84 0.20
CA ILE A 149 3.10 1.65 1.10
C ILE A 149 4.39 0.91 1.47
N CYS A 150 4.31 -0.41 1.72
CA CYS A 150 5.47 -1.25 1.97
C CYS A 150 6.32 -1.40 0.71
N LEU A 151 5.69 -1.66 -0.44
CA LEU A 151 6.40 -1.75 -1.74
C LEU A 151 7.28 -0.52 -1.97
N LYS A 152 6.68 0.67 -1.85
CA LYS A 152 7.37 1.92 -2.11
C LYS A 152 8.60 2.09 -1.21
N VAL A 153 8.46 1.86 0.09
CA VAL A 153 9.58 2.01 1.03
C VAL A 153 10.65 0.96 0.80
N PHE A 154 10.28 -0.29 0.45
CA PHE A 154 11.25 -1.33 0.12
C PHE A 154 12.08 -0.99 -1.12
N ARG A 155 11.47 -0.38 -2.12
CA ARG A 155 12.16 0.03 -3.36
C ARG A 155 13.00 1.29 -3.22
N GLU A 156 12.59 2.23 -2.35
CA GLU A 156 13.23 3.56 -2.27
C GLU A 156 14.20 3.68 -1.10
N ASP A 157 13.92 3.06 0.03
CA ASP A 157 14.61 3.35 1.29
C ASP A 157 15.43 2.18 1.84
N TYR A 158 15.16 0.94 1.39
CA TYR A 158 15.88 -0.25 1.83
C TYR A 158 17.09 -0.56 0.95
N SER A 159 18.13 -1.14 1.56
CA SER A 159 19.26 -1.73 0.84
C SER A 159 19.04 -3.24 0.68
N LEU A 160 18.48 -3.66 -0.46
CA LEU A 160 18.10 -5.04 -0.76
C LEU A 160 18.86 -5.61 -1.99
N PRO A 161 20.22 -5.67 -1.95
CA PRO A 161 20.97 -6.17 -3.09
C PRO A 161 20.61 -7.64 -3.37
N GLY A 162 20.28 -7.95 -4.63
CA GLY A 162 19.91 -9.30 -5.06
C GLY A 162 18.49 -9.75 -4.68
N ILE A 163 17.68 -8.86 -4.10
CA ILE A 163 16.26 -9.13 -3.81
C ILE A 163 15.39 -8.30 -4.73
N GLU A 164 14.61 -8.97 -5.57
CA GLU A 164 13.57 -8.33 -6.38
C GLU A 164 12.35 -8.03 -5.51
N VAL A 165 11.87 -6.78 -5.51
CA VAL A 165 10.71 -6.37 -4.71
C VAL A 165 9.50 -6.17 -5.61
N LEU A 166 8.42 -6.90 -5.34
CA LEU A 166 7.19 -6.91 -6.13
C LEU A 166 5.96 -6.62 -5.28
N HIS A 167 5.04 -5.89 -5.87
CA HIS A 167 3.68 -5.85 -5.38
C HIS A 167 2.96 -7.17 -5.71
N HIS A 168 1.98 -7.57 -4.91
CA HIS A 168 1.25 -8.81 -5.19
C HIS A 168 0.56 -8.80 -6.56
N SER A 169 0.14 -7.64 -7.08
CA SER A 169 -0.41 -7.55 -8.44
C SER A 169 0.60 -7.92 -9.53
N GLU A 170 1.85 -7.47 -9.38
CA GLU A 170 2.94 -7.82 -10.30
C GLU A 170 3.26 -9.32 -10.21
N TYR A 171 3.30 -9.84 -8.98
CA TYR A 171 3.62 -11.25 -8.74
C TYR A 171 2.53 -12.19 -9.24
N ILE A 172 1.25 -11.90 -8.96
CA ILE A 172 0.10 -12.66 -9.48
C ILE A 172 0.10 -12.66 -11.00
N LEU A 173 0.29 -11.50 -11.64
CA LEU A 173 0.37 -11.40 -13.09
C LEU A 173 1.51 -12.25 -13.67
N ARG A 174 2.67 -12.28 -12.99
CA ARG A 174 3.80 -13.12 -13.35
C ARG A 174 3.42 -14.62 -13.31
N LEU A 175 2.72 -15.05 -12.26
CA LEU A 175 2.25 -16.44 -12.12
C LEU A 175 1.23 -16.81 -13.23
N ILE A 176 0.30 -15.91 -13.56
CA ILE A 176 -0.67 -16.09 -14.64
C ILE A 176 0.07 -16.25 -15.99
N ARG A 177 0.98 -15.32 -16.31
CA ARG A 177 1.76 -15.33 -17.56
C ARG A 177 2.67 -16.55 -17.70
N ALA A 178 3.16 -17.07 -16.58
CA ALA A 178 3.97 -18.28 -16.54
C ALA A 178 3.14 -19.57 -16.61
N GLY A 179 1.80 -19.48 -16.67
CA GLY A 179 0.89 -20.64 -16.67
C GLY A 179 0.86 -21.41 -15.34
N ARG A 180 1.38 -20.79 -14.27
CA ARG A 180 1.43 -21.40 -12.93
C ARG A 180 0.16 -21.17 -12.12
N LEU A 181 -0.73 -20.31 -12.61
CA LEU A 181 -2.04 -20.04 -12.03
C LEU A 181 -3.08 -20.12 -13.13
N ALA A 182 -3.87 -21.20 -13.13
CA ALA A 182 -4.94 -21.40 -14.08
C ALA A 182 -6.22 -20.74 -13.55
N LEU A 183 -6.72 -19.75 -14.28
CA LEU A 183 -7.90 -18.98 -13.90
C LEU A 183 -9.06 -19.23 -14.85
N GLU A 184 -10.28 -19.15 -14.33
CA GLU A 184 -11.51 -19.10 -15.10
C GLU A 184 -11.96 -17.65 -15.25
N HIS A 185 -12.21 -17.25 -16.50
CA HIS A 185 -12.78 -15.93 -16.77
C HIS A 185 -14.30 -15.99 -16.60
N GLY A 186 -14.82 -15.24 -15.61
CA GLY A 186 -16.25 -15.17 -15.30
C GLY A 186 -16.96 -13.98 -15.94
N ALA A 187 -18.26 -13.88 -15.70
CA ALA A 187 -19.10 -12.76 -16.16
C ALA A 187 -19.18 -11.60 -15.15
N THR A 188 -18.45 -11.66 -14.05
CA THR A 188 -18.45 -10.62 -13.01
C THR A 188 -17.80 -9.35 -13.54
N ARG A 189 -18.46 -8.21 -13.34
CA ARG A 189 -17.96 -6.89 -13.71
C ARG A 189 -17.29 -6.24 -12.51
N PHE A 190 -16.07 -5.84 -12.69
CA PHE A 190 -15.24 -5.23 -11.68
C PHE A 190 -15.00 -3.76 -11.98
N THR A 191 -14.90 -2.90 -10.97
CA THR A 191 -14.31 -1.59 -11.10
C THR A 191 -13.07 -1.48 -10.22
N TYR A 192 -12.06 -0.73 -10.63
CA TYR A 192 -10.78 -0.69 -9.94
C TYR A 192 -10.49 0.68 -9.35
N HIS A 193 -10.23 0.71 -8.04
CA HIS A 193 -9.69 1.87 -7.36
C HIS A 193 -8.16 1.82 -7.38
N ASP A 194 -7.51 2.77 -8.06
CA ASP A 194 -6.05 2.93 -8.09
C ASP A 194 -5.51 3.44 -6.74
N PRO A 195 -4.77 2.63 -5.96
CA PRO A 195 -4.15 3.10 -4.74
C PRO A 195 -3.05 4.12 -5.05
N CYS A 196 -3.06 5.25 -4.35
CA CYS A 196 -2.15 6.36 -4.65
C CYS A 196 -0.67 6.00 -4.56
N GLU A 197 -0.28 5.13 -3.62
CA GLU A 197 1.12 4.69 -3.45
C GLU A 197 1.50 3.58 -4.45
N LEU A 198 0.52 2.85 -5.02
CA LEU A 198 0.77 1.89 -6.10
C LEU A 198 0.93 2.59 -7.44
N GLY A 199 -0.06 3.39 -7.82
CA GLY A 199 -0.06 4.14 -9.08
C GLY A 199 0.96 5.29 -9.05
N ARG A 200 0.57 6.47 -8.53
CA ARG A 200 1.45 7.65 -8.48
C ARG A 200 2.75 7.44 -7.71
N GLY A 201 2.71 6.60 -6.68
CA GLY A 201 3.87 6.32 -5.84
C GLY A 201 4.87 5.35 -6.43
N SER A 202 4.45 4.41 -7.28
CA SER A 202 5.31 3.31 -7.78
C SER A 202 5.18 3.04 -9.28
N GLY A 203 4.31 3.78 -10.00
CA GLY A 203 4.14 3.66 -11.45
C GLY A 203 3.39 2.39 -11.90
N ILE A 204 2.75 1.66 -10.97
CA ILE A 204 2.08 0.38 -11.24
C ILE A 204 0.59 0.63 -11.48
N TYR A 205 0.17 0.54 -12.73
CA TYR A 205 -1.21 0.78 -13.17
C TYR A 205 -1.77 -0.37 -13.99
N ASP A 206 -0.95 -1.02 -14.81
CA ASP A 206 -1.39 -2.00 -15.81
C ASP A 206 -1.48 -3.41 -15.23
N GLU A 207 -0.60 -3.76 -14.30
CA GLU A 207 -0.56 -5.10 -13.69
C GLU A 207 -1.85 -5.47 -12.96
N PRO A 208 -2.41 -4.62 -12.07
CA PRO A 208 -3.68 -4.94 -11.44
C PRO A 208 -4.84 -5.04 -12.44
N ARG A 209 -4.84 -4.23 -13.50
CA ARG A 209 -5.85 -4.29 -14.57
C ARG A 209 -5.78 -5.61 -15.33
N ALA A 210 -4.58 -5.99 -15.77
CA ALA A 210 -4.37 -7.27 -16.46
C ALA A 210 -4.78 -8.48 -15.60
N VAL A 211 -4.60 -8.41 -14.28
CA VAL A 211 -5.08 -9.45 -13.36
C VAL A 211 -6.62 -9.48 -13.29
N ILE A 212 -7.28 -8.30 -13.22
CA ILE A 212 -8.74 -8.22 -13.21
C ILE A 212 -9.31 -8.74 -14.52
N GLU A 213 -8.76 -8.33 -15.65
CA GLU A 213 -9.18 -8.78 -17.00
C GLU A 213 -8.96 -10.28 -17.21
N ALA A 214 -8.05 -10.91 -16.49
CA ALA A 214 -7.89 -12.37 -16.52
C ALA A 214 -9.03 -13.13 -15.82
N VAL A 215 -9.81 -12.48 -14.93
CA VAL A 215 -10.86 -13.10 -14.13
C VAL A 215 -12.28 -12.60 -14.45
N GLY A 216 -12.42 -11.46 -15.13
CA GLY A 216 -13.72 -10.89 -15.51
C GLY A 216 -13.62 -9.57 -16.27
N GLU A 217 -14.71 -8.84 -16.37
CA GLU A 217 -14.79 -7.58 -17.11
C GLU A 217 -14.37 -6.39 -16.23
N LEU A 218 -13.50 -5.52 -16.72
CA LEU A 218 -13.09 -4.29 -16.05
C LEU A 218 -13.89 -3.06 -16.56
N LEU A 219 -14.55 -2.36 -15.65
CA LEU A 219 -15.23 -1.09 -15.89
C LEU A 219 -14.46 0.03 -15.19
N GLU A 220 -13.83 0.91 -15.98
CA GLU A 220 -13.03 2.00 -15.44
C GLU A 220 -13.90 3.15 -14.88
N PRO A 221 -13.56 3.70 -13.69
CA PRO A 221 -14.22 4.88 -13.17
C PRO A 221 -13.77 6.15 -13.90
N ALA A 222 -14.47 7.26 -13.67
CA ALA A 222 -14.16 8.55 -14.30
C ALA A 222 -12.76 9.07 -13.92
N SER A 223 -12.34 8.88 -12.66
CA SER A 223 -11.00 9.24 -12.18
C SER A 223 -10.15 7.99 -12.01
N THR A 224 -9.30 7.71 -12.99
CA THR A 224 -8.47 6.51 -13.05
C THR A 224 -6.99 6.86 -13.16
N ARG A 225 -6.10 5.91 -12.89
CA ARG A 225 -4.65 6.01 -13.01
C ARG A 225 -4.07 7.19 -12.20
N GLU A 226 -3.28 8.08 -12.84
CA GLU A 226 -2.69 9.26 -12.19
C GLU A 226 -3.76 10.25 -11.68
N ASN A 227 -4.95 10.24 -12.26
CA ASN A 227 -6.06 11.10 -11.86
C ASN A 227 -6.92 10.52 -10.74
N ALA A 228 -6.70 9.28 -10.34
CA ALA A 228 -7.48 8.61 -9.32
C ALA A 228 -7.57 9.41 -8.00
N LEU A 229 -8.73 9.38 -7.38
CA LEU A 229 -8.96 9.99 -6.08
C LEU A 229 -8.31 9.15 -4.97
N CYS A 230 -7.83 9.82 -3.92
CA CYS A 230 -7.31 9.12 -2.74
C CYS A 230 -8.46 8.61 -1.87
N CYS A 231 -8.34 7.38 -1.36
CA CYS A 231 -9.33 6.78 -0.46
C CYS A 231 -9.54 7.52 0.89
N GLY A 232 -8.74 8.55 1.16
CA GLY A 232 -8.83 9.36 2.38
C GLY A 232 -8.05 8.81 3.57
N SER A 233 -7.45 7.64 3.47
CA SER A 233 -6.66 7.04 4.56
C SER A 233 -5.17 7.23 4.36
N SER A 234 -4.48 7.49 5.46
CA SER A 234 -3.01 7.57 5.50
C SER A 234 -2.50 7.06 6.83
N VAL A 235 -1.48 6.22 6.80
CA VAL A 235 -0.91 5.60 8.01
C VAL A 235 -0.23 6.58 8.96
N ALA A 236 0.12 7.77 8.48
CA ALA A 236 0.82 8.79 9.27
C ALA A 236 0.02 10.07 9.47
N ASN A 237 -1.22 10.12 9.00
CA ASN A 237 -2.06 11.30 9.18
C ASN A 237 -2.94 11.16 10.42
N THR A 238 -2.67 11.97 11.43
CA THR A 238 -3.45 12.05 12.67
C THR A 238 -4.30 13.32 12.78
N ALA A 239 -4.14 14.26 11.83
CA ALA A 239 -4.82 15.54 11.85
C ALA A 239 -6.17 15.52 11.13
N ILE A 240 -6.37 14.63 10.15
CA ILE A 240 -7.66 14.43 9.49
C ILE A 240 -8.53 13.57 10.39
N SER A 241 -9.67 14.11 10.82
CA SER A 241 -10.61 13.40 11.69
C SER A 241 -11.20 12.17 10.98
N ASP A 242 -11.64 11.20 11.77
CA ASP A 242 -12.31 10.00 11.29
C ASP A 242 -13.52 10.32 10.40
N GLY A 243 -14.34 11.29 10.81
CA GLY A 243 -15.48 11.74 9.99
C GLY A 243 -15.09 12.37 8.65
N GLN A 244 -13.93 13.06 8.58
CA GLN A 244 -13.41 13.58 7.31
C GLN A 244 -12.92 12.45 6.41
N GLN A 245 -12.23 11.46 6.96
CA GLN A 245 -11.79 10.28 6.21
C GLN A 245 -12.97 9.51 5.62
N VAL A 246 -14.04 9.33 6.40
CA VAL A 246 -15.28 8.68 5.92
C VAL A 246 -15.91 9.46 4.78
N ARG A 247 -16.04 10.79 4.88
CA ARG A 247 -16.60 11.60 3.79
C ARG A 247 -15.78 11.52 2.51
N ILE A 248 -14.44 11.50 2.62
CA ILE A 248 -13.57 11.32 1.46
C ILE A 248 -13.82 9.93 0.84
N ALA A 249 -13.83 8.88 1.67
CA ALA A 249 -14.09 7.51 1.22
C ALA A 249 -15.48 7.38 0.54
N GLN A 250 -16.51 8.02 1.06
CA GLN A 250 -17.85 8.06 0.47
C GLN A 250 -17.85 8.73 -0.91
N SER A 251 -17.14 9.86 -1.06
CA SER A 251 -17.03 10.53 -2.37
C SER A 251 -16.33 9.66 -3.42
N VAL A 252 -15.27 8.95 -3.03
CA VAL A 252 -14.56 8.03 -3.93
C VAL A 252 -15.41 6.82 -4.26
N ALA A 253 -16.07 6.24 -3.25
CA ALA A 253 -16.93 5.08 -3.43
C ALA A 253 -18.12 5.38 -4.36
N ALA A 254 -18.72 6.57 -4.25
CA ALA A 254 -19.80 6.99 -5.14
C ALA A 254 -19.37 7.04 -6.62
N GLU A 255 -18.14 7.45 -6.90
CA GLU A 255 -17.61 7.44 -8.28
C GLU A 255 -17.38 6.01 -8.78
N LEU A 256 -16.90 5.10 -7.92
CA LEU A 256 -16.73 3.69 -8.24
C LEU A 256 -18.07 2.99 -8.44
N ASP A 257 -19.04 3.22 -7.55
CA ASP A 257 -20.41 2.68 -7.65
C ASP A 257 -21.12 3.14 -8.93
N ALA A 258 -20.82 4.36 -9.42
CA ALA A 258 -21.40 4.91 -10.65
C ALA A 258 -20.99 4.13 -11.93
N THR A 259 -19.97 3.30 -11.89
CA THR A 259 -19.61 2.40 -13.02
C THR A 259 -20.64 1.31 -13.27
N GLY A 260 -21.46 0.98 -12.29
CA GLY A 260 -22.40 -0.14 -12.34
C GLY A 260 -21.74 -1.52 -12.26
N ALA A 261 -20.49 -1.59 -11.81
CA ALA A 261 -19.80 -2.85 -11.56
C ALA A 261 -20.40 -3.61 -10.37
N ASP A 262 -20.24 -4.94 -10.40
CA ASP A 262 -20.75 -5.83 -9.35
C ASP A 262 -19.86 -5.79 -8.10
N VAL A 263 -18.53 -5.58 -8.30
CA VAL A 263 -17.52 -5.58 -7.23
C VAL A 263 -16.52 -4.44 -7.43
N ILE A 264 -16.24 -3.72 -6.38
CA ILE A 264 -15.11 -2.75 -6.32
C ILE A 264 -13.85 -3.51 -5.93
N VAL A 265 -12.79 -3.39 -6.72
CA VAL A 265 -11.49 -3.99 -6.48
C VAL A 265 -10.46 -2.92 -6.12
N THR A 266 -9.60 -3.22 -5.18
CA THR A 266 -8.41 -2.40 -4.90
C THR A 266 -7.24 -3.32 -4.53
N ALA A 267 -6.03 -2.87 -4.77
CA ALA A 267 -4.81 -3.60 -4.45
C ALA A 267 -4.04 -2.92 -3.29
N CYS A 268 -4.78 -2.56 -2.23
CA CYS A 268 -4.22 -1.95 -1.02
C CYS A 268 -5.11 -2.22 0.18
N PRO A 269 -4.58 -2.84 1.26
CA PRO A 269 -5.37 -3.16 2.45
C PRO A 269 -5.96 -1.92 3.13
N LEU A 270 -5.23 -0.81 3.12
CA LEU A 270 -5.71 0.45 3.68
C LEU A 270 -6.87 1.05 2.87
N CYS A 271 -6.76 1.02 1.54
CA CYS A 271 -7.84 1.46 0.65
C CYS A 271 -9.08 0.57 0.79
N LYS A 272 -8.92 -0.76 0.84
CA LYS A 272 -10.01 -1.70 1.06
C LYS A 272 -10.78 -1.38 2.34
N LYS A 273 -10.05 -1.17 3.45
CA LYS A 273 -10.66 -0.80 4.73
C LYS A 273 -11.36 0.56 4.68
N ALA A 274 -10.74 1.55 4.04
CA ALA A 274 -11.29 2.90 3.96
C ALA A 274 -12.58 2.95 3.11
N LEU A 275 -12.52 2.41 1.90
CA LEU A 275 -13.66 2.40 0.97
C LEU A 275 -14.81 1.54 1.50
N GLY A 276 -14.53 0.46 2.22
CA GLY A 276 -15.56 -0.35 2.90
C GLY A 276 -16.39 0.42 3.96
N ARG A 277 -15.93 1.61 4.37
CA ARG A 277 -16.69 2.54 5.21
C ARG A 277 -17.49 3.58 4.38
N GLY A 278 -17.21 3.66 3.08
CA GLY A 278 -17.80 4.65 2.16
C GLY A 278 -18.93 4.11 1.30
N THR A 279 -18.95 2.83 1.00
CA THR A 279 -19.97 2.18 0.17
C THR A 279 -20.74 1.10 0.91
N LYS A 280 -21.91 0.72 0.38
CA LYS A 280 -22.64 -0.51 0.72
C LYS A 280 -22.34 -1.65 -0.26
N GLY A 281 -21.66 -1.35 -1.36
CA GLY A 281 -21.23 -2.32 -2.37
C GLY A 281 -20.17 -3.27 -1.86
N GLU A 282 -19.96 -4.34 -2.58
CA GLU A 282 -18.91 -5.32 -2.26
C GLU A 282 -17.53 -4.77 -2.63
N ILE A 283 -16.59 -4.83 -1.68
CA ILE A 283 -15.19 -4.47 -1.91
C ILE A 283 -14.31 -5.68 -1.66
N ARG A 284 -13.48 -6.01 -2.64
CA ARG A 284 -12.48 -7.08 -2.56
C ARG A 284 -11.07 -6.56 -2.83
N ASP A 285 -10.12 -7.25 -2.24
CA ASP A 285 -8.72 -7.12 -2.64
C ASP A 285 -8.49 -7.88 -3.96
N LEU A 286 -7.49 -7.44 -4.74
CA LEU A 286 -7.12 -8.10 -6.00
C LEU A 286 -6.87 -9.61 -5.83
N ALA A 287 -6.19 -10.00 -4.74
CA ALA A 287 -5.94 -11.42 -4.46
C ALA A 287 -7.24 -12.21 -4.21
N GLU A 288 -8.27 -11.58 -3.63
CA GLU A 288 -9.53 -12.27 -3.32
C GLU A 288 -10.35 -12.61 -4.57
N ILE A 289 -10.33 -11.74 -5.58
CA ILE A 289 -10.99 -12.04 -6.86
C ILE A 289 -10.26 -13.12 -7.64
N VAL A 290 -8.93 -13.15 -7.55
CA VAL A 290 -8.12 -14.22 -8.17
C VAL A 290 -8.44 -15.56 -7.56
N VAL A 291 -8.51 -15.67 -6.23
CA VAL A 291 -8.86 -16.93 -5.56
C VAL A 291 -10.24 -17.45 -5.97
N SER A 292 -11.22 -16.56 -6.18
CA SER A 292 -12.55 -16.99 -6.63
C SER A 292 -12.57 -17.50 -8.08
N ALA A 293 -11.50 -17.32 -8.83
CA ALA A 293 -11.35 -17.74 -10.23
C ALA A 293 -10.32 -18.87 -10.43
N ILE A 294 -9.65 -19.36 -9.39
CA ILE A 294 -8.71 -20.49 -9.48
C ILE A 294 -9.50 -21.77 -9.82
N LYS A 295 -9.01 -22.54 -10.82
CA LYS A 295 -9.58 -23.81 -11.28
C LYS A 295 -9.21 -24.97 -10.38
#